data_086bb46d43c4b98610e51f9f42c22555
#
_entry.id   086bb46d43c4b98610e51f9f42c22555
#
_cell.length_a   1.000
_cell.length_b   1.000
_cell.length_c   1.000
_cell.angle_alpha   90.00
_cell.angle_beta   90.00
_cell.angle_gamma   90.00
#
_symmetry.space_group_name_H-M   'P 1'
#
loop_
_entity.id
_entity.type
_entity.pdbx_description
1 polymer ?
#
loop_
_entity_poly.entity_id
_entity_poly.type
_entity_poly.pdbx_seq_one_letter_code
_entity_poly.pdbx_strand_id
1 'polypeptide(L)'
;LIIDKALMAAENGFFRFENIRKHIVGMNSVDDLVNIYLPKFTIKYTYEKGKDISSLTAAEKLQLLIGTILPEVRKKIDLNMPRIIGDIKFRPKPLRSIFGSEKSIYLTSFPTIDEKTGEKVFITNDERSKAQSDNDKPELQYDIKNAIWYAYDENYGTSEEKKFVKWCASQIDRIHEVYPSAEIYVIRNELDYCFYSPDTEHGDAGRRFFPDYLLIINDTKNKKMYYQCIIEPKGGHIIEQDR
;
A
#
# COMPACT_ATOMS: atom_id res chain seq x y z
N LEU A 1 -5.29 -7.68 -19.46
CA LEU A 1 -6.68 -7.24 -19.29
C LEU A 1 -7.55 -8.26 -18.55
N ILE A 2 -7.60 -9.53 -18.99
CA ILE A 2 -8.41 -10.59 -18.34
C ILE A 2 -7.84 -10.88 -16.95
N ILE A 3 -6.52 -10.99 -16.84
CA ILE A 3 -5.84 -11.24 -15.55
C ILE A 3 -6.09 -10.08 -14.58
N ASP A 4 -5.94 -8.85 -15.02
CA ASP A 4 -6.15 -7.68 -14.16
C ASP A 4 -7.57 -7.65 -13.59
N LYS A 5 -8.59 -7.93 -14.43
CA LYS A 5 -9.99 -8.04 -13.97
C LYS A 5 -10.18 -9.18 -12.98
N ALA A 6 -9.57 -10.34 -13.26
CA ALA A 6 -9.64 -11.47 -12.37
C ALA A 6 -9.00 -11.16 -11.01
N LEU A 7 -7.82 -10.54 -11.01
CA LEU A 7 -7.12 -10.15 -9.79
C LEU A 7 -7.90 -9.10 -8.98
N MET A 8 -8.59 -8.19 -9.65
CA MET A 8 -9.42 -7.18 -8.97
C MET A 8 -10.70 -7.76 -8.37
N ALA A 9 -11.33 -8.72 -9.04
CA ALA A 9 -12.61 -9.29 -8.63
C ALA A 9 -12.48 -10.49 -7.69
N ALA A 10 -11.35 -11.22 -7.75
CA ALA A 10 -11.18 -12.44 -7.01
C ALA A 10 -11.07 -12.20 -5.50
N GLU A 11 -11.90 -12.93 -4.75
CA GLU A 11 -11.87 -13.02 -3.30
C GLU A 11 -11.75 -11.66 -2.58
N ASN A 12 -12.70 -10.77 -2.85
CA ASN A 12 -12.77 -9.44 -2.25
C ASN A 12 -11.49 -8.61 -2.43
N GLY A 13 -10.81 -8.79 -3.56
CA GLY A 13 -9.61 -8.05 -3.89
C GLY A 13 -8.33 -8.55 -3.21
N PHE A 14 -8.31 -9.77 -2.68
CA PHE A 14 -7.11 -10.38 -2.12
C PHE A 14 -5.91 -10.31 -3.08
N PHE A 15 -6.14 -10.56 -4.37
CA PHE A 15 -5.10 -10.52 -5.39
C PHE A 15 -4.76 -9.13 -5.95
N ARG A 16 -5.37 -8.07 -5.42
CA ARG A 16 -4.88 -6.71 -5.73
C ARG A 16 -3.44 -6.58 -5.28
N PHE A 17 -2.63 -5.89 -6.05
CA PHE A 17 -1.20 -5.77 -5.78
C PHE A 17 -0.93 -5.29 -4.35
N GLU A 18 -1.65 -4.27 -3.89
CA GLU A 18 -1.53 -3.71 -2.55
C GLU A 18 -1.80 -4.73 -1.44
N ASN A 19 -2.74 -5.64 -1.68
CA ASN A 19 -3.12 -6.66 -0.71
C ASN A 19 -2.15 -7.85 -0.75
N ILE A 20 -1.92 -8.41 -1.95
CA ILE A 20 -1.07 -9.61 -2.07
C ILE A 20 0.39 -9.31 -1.71
N ARG A 21 0.87 -8.10 -1.96
CA ARG A 21 2.19 -7.65 -1.53
C ARG A 21 2.37 -7.72 0.00
N LYS A 22 1.30 -7.59 0.76
CA LYS A 22 1.33 -7.75 2.23
C LYS A 22 1.59 -9.20 2.65
N HIS A 23 1.31 -10.15 1.78
CA HIS A 23 1.46 -11.58 2.05
C HIS A 23 2.71 -12.20 1.42
N ILE A 24 3.21 -11.66 0.31
CA ILE A 24 4.38 -12.22 -0.40
C ILE A 24 5.58 -11.29 -0.27
N VAL A 25 6.57 -11.73 0.47
CA VAL A 25 7.84 -10.97 0.64
C VAL A 25 8.60 -10.93 -0.68
N GLY A 26 9.09 -9.74 -1.06
CA GLY A 26 9.89 -9.53 -2.28
C GLY A 26 9.09 -9.34 -3.56
N MET A 27 7.76 -9.28 -3.50
CA MET A 27 6.92 -8.90 -4.64
C MET A 27 6.94 -7.39 -4.83
N ASN A 28 7.42 -6.92 -5.98
CA ASN A 28 7.59 -5.50 -6.28
C ASN A 28 6.60 -5.00 -7.34
N SER A 29 6.01 -5.89 -8.12
CA SER A 29 5.08 -5.53 -9.20
C SER A 29 4.02 -6.60 -9.45
N VAL A 30 2.96 -6.24 -10.18
CA VAL A 30 1.97 -7.21 -10.70
C VAL A 30 2.63 -8.20 -11.65
N ASP A 31 3.64 -7.75 -12.40
CA ASP A 31 4.40 -8.61 -13.30
C ASP A 31 5.17 -9.70 -12.54
N ASP A 32 5.68 -9.39 -11.35
CA ASP A 32 6.28 -10.41 -10.47
C ASP A 32 5.25 -11.47 -10.06
N LEU A 33 4.03 -11.05 -9.73
CA LEU A 33 2.95 -11.99 -9.41
C LEU A 33 2.69 -12.92 -10.59
N VAL A 34 2.52 -12.37 -11.78
CA VAL A 34 2.11 -13.13 -12.97
C VAL A 34 3.24 -13.98 -13.53
N ASN A 35 4.47 -13.47 -13.57
CA ASN A 35 5.59 -14.12 -14.27
C ASN A 35 6.50 -14.94 -13.35
N ILE A 36 6.52 -14.64 -12.05
CA ILE A 36 7.43 -15.31 -11.11
C ILE A 36 6.67 -16.22 -10.14
N TYR A 37 5.57 -15.73 -9.57
CA TYR A 37 4.86 -16.44 -8.50
C TYR A 37 3.77 -17.39 -9.01
N LEU A 38 2.87 -16.93 -9.86
CA LEU A 38 1.80 -17.78 -10.39
C LEU A 38 2.30 -19.00 -11.15
N PRO A 39 3.38 -18.96 -11.95
CA PRO A 39 3.91 -20.14 -12.64
C PRO A 39 4.43 -21.25 -11.71
N LYS A 40 4.69 -20.94 -10.43
CA LYS A 40 5.11 -21.95 -9.45
C LYS A 40 3.97 -22.86 -9.00
N PHE A 41 2.72 -22.51 -9.30
CA PHE A 41 1.55 -23.27 -8.89
C PHE A 41 1.04 -24.16 -10.01
N THR A 42 0.98 -25.45 -9.73
CA THR A 42 0.29 -26.42 -10.60
C THR A 42 -1.10 -26.67 -10.04
N ILE A 43 -2.12 -26.37 -10.84
CA ILE A 43 -3.51 -26.55 -10.47
C ILE A 43 -4.12 -27.60 -11.39
N LYS A 44 -4.70 -28.64 -10.79
CA LYS A 44 -5.46 -29.64 -11.51
C LYS A 44 -6.95 -29.25 -11.49
N TYR A 45 -7.57 -29.20 -12.63
CA TYR A 45 -8.99 -28.94 -12.76
C TYR A 45 -9.64 -29.95 -13.74
N THR A 46 -10.91 -30.19 -13.56
CA THR A 46 -11.68 -31.06 -14.44
C THR A 46 -12.43 -30.19 -15.44
N TYR A 47 -12.32 -30.55 -16.70
CA TYR A 47 -12.94 -29.84 -17.79
C TYR A 47 -13.79 -30.75 -18.66
N GLU A 48 -14.72 -30.17 -19.42
CA GLU A 48 -15.57 -30.98 -20.33
C GLU A 48 -14.72 -31.69 -21.38
N LYS A 49 -15.03 -32.97 -21.59
CA LYS A 49 -14.29 -33.76 -22.57
C LYS A 49 -14.41 -33.18 -23.97
N GLY A 50 -13.25 -32.92 -24.59
CA GLY A 50 -13.17 -32.42 -25.96
C GLY A 50 -13.03 -30.90 -26.13
N LYS A 51 -13.04 -30.15 -25.05
CA LYS A 51 -12.68 -28.72 -25.12
C LYS A 51 -11.21 -28.50 -24.74
N ASP A 52 -10.54 -27.61 -25.46
CA ASP A 52 -9.20 -27.15 -25.16
C ASP A 52 -9.27 -25.74 -24.51
N ILE A 53 -8.36 -25.46 -23.60
CA ILE A 53 -8.25 -24.12 -22.96
C ILE A 53 -8.09 -23.01 -24.01
N SER A 54 -7.40 -23.28 -25.12
CA SER A 54 -7.25 -22.33 -26.22
C SER A 54 -8.58 -21.92 -26.86
N SER A 55 -9.56 -22.81 -26.86
CA SER A 55 -10.89 -22.58 -27.46
C SER A 55 -11.86 -21.80 -26.55
N LEU A 56 -11.48 -21.53 -25.29
CA LEU A 56 -12.31 -20.78 -24.36
C LEU A 56 -12.43 -19.32 -24.75
N THR A 57 -13.63 -18.80 -24.65
CA THR A 57 -13.90 -17.37 -24.77
C THR A 57 -13.25 -16.58 -23.62
N ALA A 58 -13.11 -15.27 -23.79
CA ALA A 58 -12.57 -14.42 -22.74
C ALA A 58 -13.40 -14.46 -21.45
N ALA A 59 -14.73 -14.60 -21.54
CA ALA A 59 -15.61 -14.71 -20.39
C ALA A 59 -15.41 -16.05 -19.65
N GLU A 60 -15.31 -17.16 -20.37
CA GLU A 60 -15.04 -18.48 -19.78
C GLU A 60 -13.65 -18.52 -19.11
N LYS A 61 -12.62 -17.93 -19.72
CA LYS A 61 -11.28 -17.80 -19.13
C LYS A 61 -11.32 -16.98 -17.84
N LEU A 62 -12.06 -15.87 -17.82
CA LEU A 62 -12.24 -15.04 -16.63
C LEU A 62 -12.94 -15.80 -15.52
N GLN A 63 -14.01 -16.53 -15.84
CA GLN A 63 -14.77 -17.33 -14.88
C GLN A 63 -13.90 -18.47 -14.31
N LEU A 64 -13.12 -19.14 -15.15
CA LEU A 64 -12.16 -20.16 -14.72
C LEU A 64 -11.10 -19.60 -13.77
N LEU A 65 -10.55 -18.41 -14.10
CA LEU A 65 -9.57 -17.74 -13.25
C LEU A 65 -10.17 -17.39 -11.88
N ILE A 66 -11.31 -16.71 -11.85
CA ILE A 66 -11.92 -16.23 -10.60
C ILE A 66 -12.48 -17.40 -9.77
N GLY A 67 -13.19 -18.33 -10.42
CA GLY A 67 -13.93 -19.38 -9.71
C GLY A 67 -13.10 -20.59 -9.33
N THR A 68 -11.95 -20.82 -9.99
CA THR A 68 -11.18 -22.06 -9.78
C THR A 68 -9.70 -21.79 -9.51
N ILE A 69 -9.03 -21.05 -10.40
CA ILE A 69 -7.57 -20.94 -10.34
C ILE A 69 -7.12 -20.08 -9.16
N LEU A 70 -7.64 -18.87 -9.04
CA LEU A 70 -7.20 -17.95 -8.00
C LEU A 70 -7.56 -18.43 -6.57
N PRO A 71 -8.72 -19.04 -6.28
CA PRO A 71 -8.99 -19.66 -4.99
C PRO A 71 -7.99 -20.76 -4.60
N GLU A 72 -7.62 -21.60 -5.55
CA GLU A 72 -6.61 -22.65 -5.30
C GLU A 72 -5.20 -22.07 -5.13
N VAL A 73 -4.84 -21.04 -5.90
CA VAL A 73 -3.59 -20.30 -5.70
C VAL A 73 -3.55 -19.69 -4.29
N ARG A 74 -4.64 -19.08 -3.85
CA ARG A 74 -4.73 -18.49 -2.51
C ARG A 74 -4.46 -19.53 -1.42
N LYS A 75 -5.13 -20.67 -1.46
CA LYS A 75 -4.88 -21.76 -0.50
C LYS A 75 -3.41 -22.18 -0.47
N LYS A 76 -2.77 -22.24 -1.64
CA LYS A 76 -1.35 -22.61 -1.73
C LYS A 76 -0.41 -21.51 -1.25
N ILE A 77 -0.77 -20.25 -1.47
CA ILE A 77 -0.02 -19.12 -0.91
C ILE A 77 -0.03 -19.21 0.61
N ASP A 78 -1.20 -19.37 1.22
CA ASP A 78 -1.36 -19.46 2.67
C ASP A 78 -0.57 -20.64 3.28
N LEU A 79 -0.46 -21.77 2.54
CA LEU A 79 0.27 -22.95 3.01
C LEU A 79 1.79 -22.87 2.85
N ASN A 80 2.28 -22.14 1.85
CA ASN A 80 3.71 -22.11 1.49
C ASN A 80 4.43 -20.85 1.93
N MET A 81 3.75 -19.90 2.54
CA MET A 81 4.40 -18.68 3.03
C MET A 81 5.21 -18.99 4.28
N PRO A 82 6.47 -18.51 4.34
CA PRO A 82 7.17 -18.51 5.61
C PRO A 82 6.35 -17.66 6.59
N ARG A 83 5.89 -18.28 7.67
CA ARG A 83 5.19 -17.57 8.74
C ARG A 83 6.20 -16.68 9.46
N ILE A 84 6.27 -15.43 9.05
CA ILE A 84 6.95 -14.41 9.82
C ILE A 84 5.97 -13.99 10.90
N ILE A 85 6.24 -14.38 12.13
CA ILE A 85 5.45 -13.97 13.29
C ILE A 85 6.07 -12.70 13.83
N GLY A 86 5.24 -11.68 14.11
CA GLY A 86 5.69 -10.46 14.78
C GLY A 86 6.17 -10.78 16.19
N ASP A 87 7.22 -10.11 16.60
CA ASP A 87 7.71 -10.12 18.00
C ASP A 87 7.26 -8.81 18.65
N ILE A 88 6.89 -8.88 19.93
CA ILE A 88 6.60 -7.69 20.75
C ILE A 88 7.85 -6.85 21.04
N LYS A 89 9.04 -7.37 20.74
CA LYS A 89 10.30 -6.67 20.94
C LYS A 89 10.62 -5.77 19.77
N PHE A 90 10.57 -4.47 19.99
CA PHE A 90 11.04 -3.49 19.02
C PHE A 90 12.58 -3.49 18.96
N ARG A 91 13.11 -3.57 17.75
CA ARG A 91 14.55 -3.48 17.51
C ARG A 91 14.84 -2.19 16.74
N PRO A 92 15.77 -1.36 17.21
CA PRO A 92 16.13 -0.14 16.50
C PRO A 92 16.75 -0.48 15.14
N LYS A 93 16.36 0.25 14.12
CA LYS A 93 16.98 0.22 12.80
C LYS A 93 17.31 1.65 12.36
N PRO A 94 18.47 1.90 11.75
CA PRO A 94 18.76 3.20 11.18
C PRO A 94 17.74 3.56 10.10
N LEU A 95 17.19 4.77 10.09
CA LEU A 95 16.21 5.21 9.07
C LEU A 95 16.75 5.03 7.65
N ARG A 96 18.04 5.33 7.42
CA ARG A 96 18.70 5.14 6.12
C ARG A 96 18.73 3.69 5.63
N SER A 97 18.60 2.71 6.52
CA SER A 97 18.51 1.29 6.14
C SER A 97 17.09 0.87 5.74
N ILE A 98 16.11 1.71 6.00
CA ILE A 98 14.70 1.47 5.70
C ILE A 98 14.27 2.32 4.50
N PHE A 99 14.58 3.61 4.54
CA PHE A 99 14.21 4.57 3.52
C PHE A 99 15.43 4.94 2.69
N GLY A 100 15.33 4.80 1.37
CA GLY A 100 16.33 5.30 0.43
C GLY A 100 16.35 6.83 0.36
N SER A 101 17.35 7.38 -0.35
CA SER A 101 17.42 8.81 -0.67
C SER A 101 16.35 9.25 -1.68
N GLU A 102 15.83 8.31 -2.45
CA GLU A 102 14.79 8.54 -3.45
C GLU A 102 13.57 7.71 -3.11
N LYS A 103 12.40 8.28 -3.36
CA LYS A 103 11.11 7.65 -3.15
C LYS A 103 10.36 7.52 -4.46
N SER A 104 10.02 6.30 -4.83
CA SER A 104 9.13 6.05 -5.95
C SER A 104 7.69 5.94 -5.45
N ILE A 105 6.82 6.78 -5.98
CA ILE A 105 5.38 6.73 -5.72
C ILE A 105 4.71 6.10 -6.92
N TYR A 106 4.03 4.99 -6.69
CA TYR A 106 3.27 4.34 -7.75
C TYR A 106 1.92 5.04 -7.89
N LEU A 107 1.79 5.81 -8.96
CA LEU A 107 0.52 6.37 -9.39
C LEU A 107 -0.25 5.25 -10.06
N THR A 108 -1.05 4.51 -9.31
CA THR A 108 -1.85 3.41 -9.85
C THR A 108 -2.97 3.97 -10.72
N SER A 109 -2.81 3.86 -12.02
CA SER A 109 -3.94 3.87 -12.94
C SER A 109 -4.49 2.45 -13.03
N PHE A 110 -5.72 2.24 -12.59
CA PHE A 110 -6.39 0.95 -12.74
C PHE A 110 -7.10 0.91 -14.09
N PRO A 111 -6.78 -0.07 -14.96
CA PRO A 111 -7.59 -0.28 -16.14
C PRO A 111 -8.97 -0.77 -15.71
N THR A 112 -9.99 -0.02 -16.06
CA THR A 112 -11.38 -0.44 -15.95
C THR A 112 -12.04 -0.44 -17.32
N ILE A 113 -13.20 -1.04 -17.42
CA ILE A 113 -14.01 -0.91 -18.62
C ILE A 113 -15.14 0.04 -18.30
N ASP A 114 -15.28 1.07 -19.11
CA ASP A 114 -16.45 1.91 -19.08
C ASP A 114 -17.69 1.04 -19.38
N GLU A 115 -18.62 0.99 -18.44
CA GLU A 115 -19.83 0.15 -18.54
C GLU A 115 -20.73 0.57 -19.69
N LYS A 116 -20.65 1.83 -20.14
CA LYS A 116 -21.47 2.39 -21.21
C LYS A 116 -20.88 2.18 -22.59
N THR A 117 -19.55 2.35 -22.72
CA THR A 117 -18.87 2.29 -24.02
C THR A 117 -18.22 0.94 -24.29
N GLY A 118 -17.98 0.13 -23.24
CA GLY A 118 -17.23 -1.10 -23.32
C GLY A 118 -15.71 -0.90 -23.57
N GLU A 119 -15.25 0.34 -23.57
CA GLU A 119 -13.86 0.68 -23.83
C GLU A 119 -12.99 0.57 -22.57
N LYS A 120 -11.71 0.28 -22.79
CA LYS A 120 -10.71 0.28 -21.73
C LYS A 120 -10.37 1.71 -21.34
N VAL A 121 -10.79 2.12 -20.15
CA VAL A 121 -10.42 3.41 -19.55
C VAL A 121 -9.51 3.19 -18.35
N PHE A 122 -8.61 4.13 -18.13
CA PHE A 122 -7.78 4.11 -16.94
C PHE A 122 -8.37 5.08 -15.91
N ILE A 123 -8.82 4.55 -14.77
CA ILE A 123 -9.15 5.40 -13.63
C ILE A 123 -7.84 5.70 -12.92
N THR A 124 -7.38 6.94 -13.07
CA THR A 124 -6.37 7.49 -12.17
C THR A 124 -7.07 8.01 -10.93
N ASN A 125 -6.50 7.77 -9.76
CA ASN A 125 -6.86 8.60 -8.62
C ASN A 125 -6.27 9.99 -8.91
N ASP A 126 -7.10 10.87 -9.50
CA ASP A 126 -6.67 12.20 -9.96
C ASP A 126 -6.00 13.00 -8.85
N GLU A 127 -6.47 12.83 -7.61
CA GLU A 127 -5.89 13.52 -6.48
C GLU A 127 -4.51 12.99 -6.11
N ARG A 128 -4.31 11.67 -6.17
CA ARG A 128 -3.02 11.05 -5.85
C ARG A 128 -1.94 11.37 -6.88
N SER A 129 -2.32 11.65 -8.12
CA SER A 129 -1.40 12.01 -9.21
C SER A 129 -0.95 13.46 -9.18
N LYS A 130 -1.63 14.33 -8.42
CA LYS A 130 -1.29 15.75 -8.31
C LYS A 130 -0.27 15.99 -7.19
N ALA A 131 0.75 16.77 -7.49
CA ALA A 131 1.66 17.31 -6.48
C ALA A 131 0.87 18.14 -5.46
N GLN A 132 1.24 18.11 -4.19
CA GLN A 132 0.57 18.91 -3.17
C GLN A 132 0.90 20.40 -3.32
N SER A 133 2.12 20.72 -3.71
CA SER A 133 2.55 22.13 -3.91
C SER A 133 1.76 22.81 -5.03
N ASP A 134 1.42 22.07 -6.07
CA ASP A 134 0.72 22.59 -7.25
C ASP A 134 -0.77 22.19 -7.28
N ASN A 135 -1.34 21.83 -6.12
CA ASN A 135 -2.73 21.38 -6.07
C ASN A 135 -3.69 22.54 -6.32
N ASP A 136 -4.69 22.30 -7.17
CA ASP A 136 -5.73 23.28 -7.55
C ASP A 136 -6.77 23.52 -6.45
N LYS A 137 -6.80 22.64 -5.42
CA LYS A 137 -7.69 22.77 -4.26
C LYS A 137 -6.97 23.46 -3.10
N PRO A 138 -7.33 24.69 -2.73
CA PRO A 138 -6.65 25.45 -1.69
C PRO A 138 -6.58 24.74 -0.33
N GLU A 139 -7.59 23.92 -0.01
CA GLU A 139 -7.62 23.15 1.24
C GLU A 139 -6.58 22.01 1.29
N LEU A 140 -6.09 21.57 0.12
CA LEU A 140 -5.09 20.52 -0.02
C LEU A 140 -3.70 21.08 -0.33
N GLN A 141 -3.65 22.26 -0.95
CA GLN A 141 -2.42 22.88 -1.37
C GLN A 141 -1.52 23.25 -0.18
N TYR A 142 -0.25 22.92 -0.29
CA TYR A 142 0.79 23.34 0.63
C TYR A 142 2.15 23.27 -0.08
N ASP A 143 2.98 24.31 0.05
CA ASP A 143 4.33 24.34 -0.54
C ASP A 143 5.28 23.43 0.26
N ILE A 144 5.46 22.22 -0.19
CA ILE A 144 6.32 21.20 0.40
C ILE A 144 7.81 21.51 0.18
N LYS A 145 8.17 22.17 -0.91
CA LYS A 145 9.57 22.38 -1.32
C LYS A 145 10.42 23.10 -0.27
N ASN A 146 9.76 23.92 0.55
CA ASN A 146 10.40 24.66 1.64
C ASN A 146 10.17 24.02 3.03
N ALA A 147 9.52 22.88 3.09
CA ALA A 147 9.18 22.21 4.34
C ALA A 147 10.34 21.31 4.82
N ILE A 148 11.31 21.90 5.54
CA ILE A 148 12.48 21.17 6.07
C ILE A 148 12.14 19.98 7.00
N TRP A 149 10.93 19.96 7.51
CA TRP A 149 10.40 18.88 8.35
C TRP A 149 9.80 17.72 7.55
N TYR A 150 9.55 17.89 6.26
CA TYR A 150 9.08 16.83 5.39
C TYR A 150 10.26 16.16 4.69
N ALA A 151 10.33 14.86 4.69
CA ALA A 151 11.52 14.13 4.27
C ALA A 151 11.76 14.08 2.75
N TYR A 152 10.82 14.57 1.95
CA TYR A 152 10.88 14.54 0.49
C TYR A 152 10.51 15.92 -0.10
N ASP A 153 10.94 16.15 -1.34
CA ASP A 153 10.74 17.43 -2.03
C ASP A 153 9.29 17.71 -2.43
N GLU A 154 8.43 16.66 -2.45
CA GLU A 154 7.03 16.79 -2.82
C GLU A 154 6.18 15.69 -2.18
N ASN A 155 4.88 15.95 -2.03
CA ASN A 155 3.90 14.98 -1.57
C ASN A 155 2.84 14.70 -2.64
N TYR A 156 2.72 13.43 -2.97
CA TYR A 156 1.65 12.87 -3.83
C TYR A 156 0.80 11.96 -2.96
N GLY A 157 -0.49 12.17 -2.91
CA GLY A 157 -1.34 11.39 -2.03
C GLY A 157 -2.82 11.66 -2.24
N THR A 158 -3.63 10.90 -1.52
CA THR A 158 -5.07 11.14 -1.43
C THR A 158 -5.37 12.48 -0.77
N SER A 159 -6.63 12.92 -0.84
CA SER A 159 -7.05 14.16 -0.18
C SER A 159 -6.83 14.11 1.33
N GLU A 160 -7.02 12.96 1.96
CA GLU A 160 -6.81 12.75 3.40
C GLU A 160 -5.34 12.88 3.78
N GLU A 161 -4.47 12.24 2.99
CA GLU A 161 -3.02 12.30 3.19
C GLU A 161 -2.49 13.73 3.02
N LYS A 162 -2.99 14.48 2.03
CA LYS A 162 -2.62 15.90 1.83
C LYS A 162 -3.12 16.80 2.94
N LYS A 163 -4.36 16.59 3.42
CA LYS A 163 -4.88 17.30 4.59
C LYS A 163 -4.04 17.02 5.84
N PHE A 164 -3.62 15.78 6.03
CA PHE A 164 -2.74 15.41 7.13
C PHE A 164 -1.40 16.15 7.06
N VAL A 165 -0.71 16.16 5.91
CA VAL A 165 0.55 16.87 5.75
C VAL A 165 0.39 18.38 5.99
N LYS A 166 -0.67 18.98 5.46
CA LYS A 166 -1.00 20.39 5.72
C LYS A 166 -1.30 20.66 7.20
N TRP A 167 -1.99 19.75 7.87
CA TRP A 167 -2.19 19.83 9.31
C TRP A 167 -0.87 19.73 10.08
N CYS A 168 0.04 18.83 9.71
CA CYS A 168 1.37 18.75 10.29
C CYS A 168 2.08 20.11 10.21
N ALA A 169 2.06 20.75 9.04
CA ALA A 169 2.63 22.08 8.86
C ALA A 169 2.15 23.10 9.91
N SER A 170 0.83 23.07 10.19
CA SER A 170 0.25 23.96 11.21
C SER A 170 0.64 23.64 12.66
N GLN A 171 1.22 22.46 12.91
CA GLN A 171 1.62 22.03 14.25
C GLN A 171 3.12 22.17 14.53
N ILE A 172 3.94 22.41 13.49
CA ILE A 172 5.40 22.44 13.63
C ILE A 172 5.88 23.48 14.65
N ASP A 173 5.34 24.70 14.59
CA ASP A 173 5.70 25.77 15.52
C ASP A 173 5.33 25.40 16.96
N ARG A 174 4.17 24.80 17.15
CA ARG A 174 3.69 24.34 18.47
C ARG A 174 4.57 23.21 19.02
N ILE A 175 5.09 22.35 18.16
CA ILE A 175 6.03 21.30 18.60
C ILE A 175 7.35 21.95 19.01
N HIS A 176 7.84 22.96 18.28
CA HIS A 176 9.05 23.69 18.62
C HIS A 176 8.89 24.50 19.92
N GLU A 177 7.69 24.99 20.25
CA GLU A 177 7.45 25.63 21.56
C GLU A 177 7.73 24.67 22.71
N VAL A 178 7.38 23.38 22.54
CA VAL A 178 7.59 22.35 23.57
C VAL A 178 9.00 21.75 23.52
N TYR A 179 9.54 21.60 22.31
CA TYR A 179 10.85 20.98 22.03
C TYR A 179 11.71 21.92 21.17
N PRO A 180 12.26 23.02 21.73
CA PRO A 180 12.91 24.07 20.95
C PRO A 180 14.14 23.63 20.15
N SER A 181 14.82 22.58 20.58
CA SER A 181 16.02 22.03 19.93
C SER A 181 15.76 20.80 19.08
N ALA A 182 14.50 20.38 18.96
CA ALA A 182 14.17 19.16 18.25
C ALA A 182 14.17 19.38 16.74
N GLU A 183 14.67 18.39 16.04
CA GLU A 183 14.43 18.20 14.62
C GLU A 183 13.17 17.40 14.43
N ILE A 184 12.32 17.81 13.50
CA ILE A 184 11.03 17.15 13.22
C ILE A 184 11.11 16.58 11.82
N TYR A 185 10.71 15.31 11.67
CA TYR A 185 10.66 14.63 10.40
C TYR A 185 9.31 13.94 10.21
N VAL A 186 8.61 14.31 9.16
CA VAL A 186 7.44 13.58 8.65
C VAL A 186 7.89 12.80 7.43
N ILE A 187 7.83 11.48 7.51
CA ILE A 187 8.33 10.56 6.49
C ILE A 187 7.14 9.78 5.93
N ARG A 188 6.91 9.91 4.64
CA ARG A 188 5.93 9.08 3.94
C ARG A 188 6.47 7.66 3.74
N ASN A 189 5.66 6.66 4.07
CA ASN A 189 6.04 5.25 4.01
C ASN A 189 5.35 4.52 2.86
N GLU A 190 5.87 4.56 1.67
CA GLU A 190 5.36 3.81 0.52
C GLU A 190 5.74 2.32 0.58
N LEU A 191 5.33 1.62 1.65
CA LEU A 191 5.55 0.19 1.87
C LEU A 191 7.01 -0.24 2.17
N ASP A 192 7.88 0.68 2.57
CA ASP A 192 9.25 0.35 2.94
C ASP A 192 9.35 -0.18 4.37
N TYR A 193 8.52 0.34 5.26
CA TYR A 193 8.48 -0.02 6.68
C TYR A 193 7.18 -0.68 7.05
N CYS A 194 7.25 -1.80 7.75
CA CYS A 194 6.07 -2.50 8.20
C CYS A 194 6.27 -3.16 9.56
N PHE A 195 5.16 -3.41 10.22
CA PHE A 195 5.05 -4.27 11.39
C PHE A 195 4.44 -5.60 11.00
N TYR A 196 4.84 -6.63 11.73
CA TYR A 196 4.24 -7.97 11.59
C TYR A 196 3.32 -8.21 12.80
N SER A 197 2.10 -8.65 12.53
CA SER A 197 1.17 -9.01 13.61
C SER A 197 1.70 -10.20 14.40
N PRO A 198 1.76 -10.13 15.73
CA PRO A 198 2.06 -11.26 16.59
C PRO A 198 0.83 -12.16 16.84
N ASP A 199 -0.34 -11.77 16.37
CA ASP A 199 -1.62 -12.41 16.70
C ASP A 199 -1.73 -13.77 16.03
N THR A 200 -1.59 -14.82 16.85
CA THR A 200 -1.74 -16.22 16.44
C THR A 200 -3.15 -16.75 16.63
N GLU A 201 -3.99 -16.06 17.41
CA GLU A 201 -5.32 -16.57 17.80
C GLU A 201 -6.38 -16.29 16.73
N HIS A 202 -6.30 -15.11 16.08
CA HIS A 202 -7.29 -14.71 15.05
C HIS A 202 -6.82 -14.99 13.61
N GLY A 203 -5.74 -15.72 13.44
CA GLY A 203 -5.22 -16.07 12.11
C GLY A 203 -4.46 -14.96 11.38
N ASP A 204 -4.20 -13.85 12.05
CA ASP A 204 -3.48 -12.70 11.50
C ASP A 204 -1.96 -12.74 11.75
N ALA A 205 -1.44 -13.85 12.28
CA ALA A 205 -0.01 -14.02 12.56
C ALA A 205 0.84 -13.79 11.29
N GLY A 206 1.77 -12.85 11.41
CA GLY A 206 2.67 -12.47 10.34
C GLY A 206 2.05 -11.55 9.28
N ARG A 207 0.79 -11.14 9.43
CA ARG A 207 0.20 -10.09 8.60
C ARG A 207 0.98 -8.79 8.77
N ARG A 208 1.30 -8.14 7.66
CA ARG A 208 2.04 -6.89 7.65
C ARG A 208 1.08 -5.70 7.71
N PHE A 209 1.39 -4.77 8.60
CA PHE A 209 0.79 -3.45 8.63
C PHE A 209 1.82 -2.43 8.13
N PHE A 210 1.47 -1.68 7.13
CA PHE A 210 2.27 -0.61 6.55
C PHE A 210 1.60 0.72 6.91
N PRO A 211 2.16 1.49 7.84
CA PRO A 211 1.62 2.82 8.13
C PRO A 211 1.86 3.76 6.94
N ASP A 212 1.00 4.75 6.77
CA ASP A 212 1.18 5.74 5.71
C ASP A 212 2.33 6.70 6.01
N TYR A 213 2.48 7.09 7.27
CA TYR A 213 3.49 8.07 7.71
C TYR A 213 4.17 7.68 9.02
N LEU A 214 5.39 8.17 9.17
CA LEU A 214 6.13 8.22 10.44
C LEU A 214 6.40 9.68 10.79
N LEU A 215 6.10 10.06 12.04
CA LEU A 215 6.52 11.33 12.63
C LEU A 215 7.62 11.05 13.65
N ILE A 216 8.74 11.72 13.50
CA ILE A 216 9.89 11.63 14.39
C ILE A 216 10.19 13.01 14.94
N ILE A 217 10.29 13.11 16.27
CA ILE A 217 10.74 14.31 16.96
C ILE A 217 12.02 13.93 17.69
N ASN A 218 13.15 14.48 17.26
CA ASN A 218 14.48 14.11 17.70
C ASN A 218 15.27 15.31 18.22
N ASP A 219 15.84 15.20 19.41
CA ASP A 219 16.77 16.17 19.94
C ASP A 219 18.22 15.69 19.71
N THR A 220 18.78 16.08 18.57
CA THR A 220 20.13 15.69 18.18
C THR A 220 21.19 16.27 19.11
N LYS A 221 20.96 17.46 19.70
CA LYS A 221 21.93 18.12 20.59
C LYS A 221 22.11 17.33 21.89
N ASN A 222 21.02 16.81 22.43
CA ASN A 222 21.04 16.03 23.65
C ASN A 222 21.02 14.53 23.41
N LYS A 223 21.06 14.08 22.13
CA LYS A 223 20.94 12.67 21.72
C LYS A 223 19.69 11.98 22.26
N LYS A 224 18.59 12.71 22.35
CA LYS A 224 17.31 12.22 22.83
C LYS A 224 16.32 12.14 21.65
N MET A 225 15.64 11.05 21.53
CA MET A 225 14.45 10.94 20.70
C MET A 225 13.23 11.13 21.59
N TYR A 226 12.41 12.13 21.30
CA TYR A 226 11.21 12.40 22.11
C TYR A 226 10.06 11.50 21.71
N TYR A 227 9.79 11.43 20.38
CA TYR A 227 8.64 10.67 19.88
C TYR A 227 8.96 10.01 18.55
N GLN A 228 8.41 8.83 18.38
CA GLN A 228 8.28 8.14 17.10
C GLN A 228 6.83 7.70 17.00
N CYS A 229 6.06 8.36 16.14
CA CYS A 229 4.64 8.10 15.95
C CYS A 229 4.40 7.43 14.60
N ILE A 230 3.51 6.46 14.62
CA ILE A 230 3.01 5.74 13.45
C ILE A 230 1.65 6.34 13.11
N ILE A 231 1.45 6.77 11.87
CA ILE A 231 0.27 7.53 11.49
C ILE A 231 -0.37 6.91 10.25
N GLU A 232 -1.69 6.75 10.36
CA GLU A 232 -2.57 6.23 9.31
C GLU A 232 -3.74 7.22 9.16
N PRO A 233 -3.64 8.24 8.28
CA PRO A 233 -4.74 9.17 8.04
C PRO A 233 -5.95 8.44 7.44
N LYS A 234 -7.11 8.57 8.08
CA LYS A 234 -8.35 7.93 7.62
C LYS A 234 -9.37 8.97 7.14
N GLY A 235 -10.04 8.68 6.04
CA GLY A 235 -11.19 9.46 5.58
C GLY A 235 -12.40 9.28 6.51
N GLY A 236 -13.25 10.32 6.65
CA GLY A 236 -14.39 10.31 7.56
C GLY A 236 -15.34 9.12 7.38
N HIS A 237 -15.53 8.67 6.12
CA HIS A 237 -16.37 7.51 5.79
C HIS A 237 -15.84 6.17 6.33
N ILE A 238 -14.54 6.06 6.61
CA ILE A 238 -13.93 4.85 7.20
C ILE A 238 -14.08 4.86 8.71
N ILE A 239 -14.02 6.04 9.34
CA ILE A 239 -14.18 6.19 10.80
C ILE A 239 -15.58 5.76 11.26
N GLU A 240 -16.60 5.95 10.42
CA GLU A 240 -17.98 5.53 10.71
C GLU A 240 -18.18 4.01 10.65
N GLN A 241 -17.34 3.30 9.88
CA GLN A 241 -17.40 1.84 9.76
C GLN A 241 -16.61 1.09 10.85
N ASP A 242 -15.65 1.76 11.47
CA ASP A 242 -14.79 1.20 12.52
C ASP A 242 -15.36 1.44 13.95
N ARG A 243 -16.60 1.99 14.09
CA ARG A 243 -17.33 2.16 15.34
C ARG A 243 -18.35 1.05 15.52
#